data_2551cc2fef78b32003e64cc34efe2f9f
#
_entry.id   2551cc2fef78b32003e64cc34efe2f9f
#
_cell.length_a   1.000
_cell.length_b   1.000
_cell.length_c   1.000
_cell.angle_alpha   90.00
_cell.angle_beta   90.00
_cell.angle_gamma   90.00
#
_symmetry.space_group_name_H-M   'P 1'
#
loop_
_entity.id
_entity.type
_entity.pdbx_description
1 polymer ?
#
loop_
_entity_poly.entity_id
_entity_poly.type
_entity_poly.pdbx_seq_one_letter_code
_entity_poly.pdbx_strand_id
1 'polypeptide(L)'
;MKHDFNYKAETFDSPKNIFLANLVYQAIEKQLDFLSDKEILDFGGGTGLLALPLAKQAKSVTLVDISEKMLEQARLKAEQQDIKNIQFLEQDLLENPLKQEFDFIVVSRVLHHMPDLDAALSLFHQHLREDGQLLLADFTKTEANHHGFDLAELEKQLIEHAFSSVHSQILYSAEDLFQGNYSELFFTVAQKSLA
;
A
#
# COMPACT_ATOMS: atom_id res chain seq x y z
N MET A 1 6.89 -10.11 13.78
CA MET A 1 6.47 -9.00 12.87
C MET A 1 5.77 -7.87 13.62
N LYS A 2 4.60 -8.04 14.24
CA LYS A 2 3.86 -6.98 14.98
C LYS A 2 4.73 -6.23 16.01
N HIS A 3 5.53 -6.94 16.82
CA HIS A 3 6.40 -6.33 17.82
C HIS A 3 7.49 -5.43 17.24
N ASP A 4 8.03 -5.76 16.08
CA ASP A 4 9.09 -4.97 15.45
C ASP A 4 8.57 -3.63 14.93
N PHE A 5 7.35 -3.60 14.39
CA PHE A 5 6.70 -2.38 13.91
C PHE A 5 6.28 -1.46 15.06
N ASN A 6 5.81 -2.01 16.18
CA ASN A 6 5.53 -1.21 17.37
C ASN A 6 6.77 -0.45 17.87
N TYR A 7 7.95 -1.06 17.78
CA TYR A 7 9.21 -0.43 18.20
C TYR A 7 9.66 0.69 17.27
N LYS A 8 9.31 0.60 15.99
CA LYS A 8 9.72 1.55 14.94
C LYS A 8 8.75 2.73 14.77
N ALA A 9 7.57 2.68 15.36
CA ALA A 9 6.49 3.64 15.08
C ALA A 9 6.90 5.12 15.28
N GLU A 10 7.60 5.44 16.38
CA GLU A 10 8.02 6.81 16.69
C GLU A 10 9.07 7.36 15.72
N THR A 11 9.85 6.49 15.08
CA THR A 11 10.95 6.85 14.17
C THR A 11 10.66 6.48 12.71
N PHE A 12 9.47 5.96 12.43
CA PHE A 12 9.13 5.47 11.10
C PHE A 12 9.13 6.58 10.05
N ASP A 13 8.67 7.77 10.41
CA ASP A 13 8.61 8.94 9.53
C ASP A 13 10.00 9.59 9.32
N SER A 14 10.99 8.77 9.01
CA SER A 14 12.31 9.26 8.61
C SER A 14 12.24 10.04 7.29
N PRO A 15 13.22 10.94 7.01
CA PRO A 15 13.27 11.65 5.72
C PRO A 15 13.21 10.72 4.51
N LYS A 16 13.84 9.54 4.60
CA LYS A 16 13.81 8.52 3.55
C LYS A 16 12.40 7.95 3.36
N ASN A 17 11.72 7.57 4.42
CA ASN A 17 10.37 7.00 4.35
C ASN A 17 9.35 8.02 3.84
N ILE A 18 9.46 9.28 4.27
CA ILE A 18 8.63 10.37 3.77
C ILE A 18 8.88 10.59 2.27
N PHE A 19 10.14 10.64 1.84
CA PHE A 19 10.50 10.80 0.44
C PHE A 19 9.93 9.69 -0.44
N LEU A 20 10.09 8.41 -0.04
CA LEU A 20 9.56 7.27 -0.79
C LEU A 20 8.02 7.26 -0.84
N ALA A 21 7.36 7.60 0.28
CA ALA A 21 5.91 7.73 0.31
C ALA A 21 5.42 8.86 -0.62
N ASN A 22 6.12 9.99 -0.68
CA ASN A 22 5.78 11.08 -1.59
C ASN A 22 5.90 10.68 -3.07
N LEU A 23 6.89 9.88 -3.44
CA LEU A 23 7.00 9.34 -4.81
C LEU A 23 5.81 8.47 -5.17
N VAL A 24 5.41 7.57 -4.25
CA VAL A 24 4.23 6.72 -4.45
C VAL A 24 2.96 7.56 -4.52
N TYR A 25 2.79 8.54 -3.63
CA TYR A 25 1.65 9.44 -3.64
C TYR A 25 1.52 10.20 -4.96
N GLN A 26 2.63 10.75 -5.49
CA GLN A 26 2.64 11.42 -6.80
C GLN A 26 2.30 10.47 -7.96
N ALA A 27 2.71 9.21 -7.88
CA ALA A 27 2.34 8.20 -8.88
C ALA A 27 0.84 7.90 -8.82
N ILE A 28 0.26 7.78 -7.62
CA ILE A 28 -1.18 7.62 -7.42
C ILE A 28 -1.94 8.84 -7.96
N GLU A 29 -1.53 10.07 -7.65
CA GLU A 29 -2.18 11.29 -8.16
C GLU A 29 -2.19 11.38 -9.69
N LYS A 30 -1.12 10.91 -10.35
CA LYS A 30 -1.06 10.88 -11.82
C LYS A 30 -1.95 9.80 -12.43
N GLN A 31 -2.21 8.73 -11.70
CA GLN A 31 -3.02 7.59 -12.15
C GLN A 31 -4.51 7.85 -11.99
N LEU A 32 -4.92 8.63 -10.99
CA LEU A 32 -6.30 8.79 -10.56
C LEU A 32 -6.78 10.22 -10.78
N ASP A 33 -7.76 10.39 -11.69
CA ASP A 33 -8.26 11.73 -12.06
C ASP A 33 -9.20 12.36 -11.01
N PHE A 34 -10.05 11.55 -10.35
CA PHE A 34 -11.05 12.07 -9.40
C PHE A 34 -11.21 11.11 -8.21
N LEU A 35 -10.86 11.59 -7.02
CA LEU A 35 -10.95 10.81 -5.78
C LEU A 35 -12.13 11.20 -4.88
N SER A 36 -12.81 12.32 -5.13
CA SER A 36 -13.78 12.90 -4.19
C SER A 36 -15.00 12.02 -3.87
N ASP A 37 -15.31 11.05 -4.71
CA ASP A 37 -16.39 10.06 -4.51
C ASP A 37 -15.86 8.66 -4.17
N LYS A 38 -14.56 8.47 -4.08
CA LYS A 38 -13.88 7.17 -3.94
C LYS A 38 -13.62 6.78 -2.50
N GLU A 39 -13.80 5.51 -2.21
CA GLU A 39 -13.48 4.87 -0.93
C GLU A 39 -12.21 4.05 -1.10
N ILE A 40 -11.19 4.33 -0.28
CA ILE A 40 -9.83 3.79 -0.42
C ILE A 40 -9.49 2.93 0.81
N LEU A 41 -8.91 1.75 0.59
CA LEU A 41 -8.23 0.97 1.61
C LEU A 41 -6.73 1.21 1.51
N ASP A 42 -6.09 1.68 2.57
CA ASP A 42 -4.62 1.69 2.73
C ASP A 42 -4.22 0.48 3.60
N PHE A 43 -3.77 -0.57 2.93
CA PHE A 43 -3.42 -1.86 3.55
C PHE A 43 -1.98 -1.84 4.08
N GLY A 44 -1.83 -2.00 5.39
CA GLY A 44 -0.54 -1.85 6.06
C GLY A 44 -0.05 -0.40 6.04
N GLY A 45 -0.98 0.57 6.13
CA GLY A 45 -0.72 2.00 5.94
C GLY A 45 0.15 2.65 7.02
N GLY A 46 0.50 1.90 8.08
CA GLY A 46 1.44 2.32 9.11
C GLY A 46 1.07 3.64 9.77
N THR A 47 2.00 4.59 9.72
CA THR A 47 1.80 5.94 10.29
C THR A 47 0.96 6.87 9.40
N GLY A 48 0.37 6.37 8.30
CA GLY A 48 -0.53 7.11 7.43
C GLY A 48 0.15 8.07 6.45
N LEU A 49 1.40 7.79 6.04
CA LEU A 49 2.12 8.65 5.08
C LEU A 49 1.42 8.75 3.72
N LEU A 50 0.63 7.75 3.32
CA LEU A 50 -0.22 7.78 2.12
C LEU A 50 -1.69 8.05 2.47
N ALA A 51 -2.23 7.39 3.49
CA ALA A 51 -3.63 7.53 3.88
C ALA A 51 -4.05 8.98 4.17
N LEU A 52 -3.20 9.74 4.87
CA LEU A 52 -3.55 11.11 5.26
C LEU A 52 -3.64 12.08 4.07
N PRO A 53 -2.67 12.15 3.15
CA PRO A 53 -2.83 12.98 1.97
C PRO A 53 -3.95 12.49 1.04
N LEU A 54 -4.17 11.18 0.89
CA LEU A 54 -5.29 10.62 0.12
C LEU A 54 -6.64 11.00 0.73
N ALA A 55 -6.80 10.99 2.05
CA ALA A 55 -8.03 11.37 2.73
C ALA A 55 -8.44 12.82 2.46
N LYS A 56 -7.51 13.72 2.15
CA LYS A 56 -7.82 15.11 1.78
C LYS A 56 -8.52 15.24 0.43
N GLN A 57 -8.46 14.22 -0.40
CA GLN A 57 -9.02 14.20 -1.75
C GLN A 57 -10.14 13.17 -1.90
N ALA A 58 -10.08 12.06 -1.16
CA ALA A 58 -11.02 10.95 -1.25
C ALA A 58 -12.33 11.22 -0.48
N LYS A 59 -13.37 10.47 -0.80
CA LYS A 59 -14.60 10.40 0.00
C LYS A 59 -14.29 9.89 1.41
N SER A 60 -13.56 8.78 1.50
CA SER A 60 -13.08 8.21 2.75
C SER A 60 -11.88 7.31 2.54
N VAL A 61 -11.07 7.16 3.59
CA VAL A 61 -9.96 6.21 3.64
C VAL A 61 -10.13 5.30 4.84
N THR A 62 -9.91 4.00 4.65
CA THR A 62 -9.75 3.02 5.72
C THR A 62 -8.29 2.62 5.78
N LEU A 63 -7.59 3.01 6.85
CA LEU A 63 -6.22 2.62 7.10
C LEU A 63 -6.22 1.40 8.00
N VAL A 64 -5.68 0.28 7.53
CA VAL A 64 -5.54 -0.96 8.28
C VAL A 64 -4.07 -1.25 8.52
N ASP A 65 -3.71 -1.53 9.75
CA ASP A 65 -2.38 -2.01 10.13
C ASP A 65 -2.47 -2.99 11.30
N ILE A 66 -1.52 -3.90 11.41
CA ILE A 66 -1.43 -4.84 12.54
C ILE A 66 -0.79 -4.20 13.79
N SER A 67 -0.19 -3.03 13.64
CA SER A 67 0.53 -2.31 14.70
C SER A 67 -0.31 -1.16 15.23
N GLU A 68 -0.85 -1.30 16.44
CA GLU A 68 -1.56 -0.20 17.11
C GLU A 68 -0.68 1.04 17.31
N LYS A 69 0.62 0.86 17.53
CA LYS A 69 1.55 1.99 17.68
C LYS A 69 1.72 2.81 16.41
N MET A 70 1.70 2.16 15.24
CA MET A 70 1.66 2.86 13.95
C MET A 70 0.36 3.65 13.79
N LEU A 71 -0.77 3.04 14.12
CA LEU A 71 -2.07 3.68 14.04
C LEU A 71 -2.22 4.85 15.05
N GLU A 72 -1.64 4.76 16.24
CA GLU A 72 -1.58 5.88 17.19
C GLU A 72 -0.90 7.11 16.56
N GLN A 73 0.24 6.93 15.86
CA GLN A 73 0.92 8.00 15.15
C GLN A 73 0.06 8.58 14.01
N ALA A 74 -0.61 7.71 13.26
CA ALA A 74 -1.50 8.13 12.19
C ALA A 74 -2.70 8.95 12.72
N ARG A 75 -3.34 8.51 13.82
CA ARG A 75 -4.45 9.25 14.46
C ARG A 75 -4.01 10.62 14.95
N LEU A 76 -2.87 10.72 15.63
CA LEU A 76 -2.34 12.01 16.10
C LEU A 76 -2.14 12.99 14.94
N LYS A 77 -1.59 12.52 13.82
CA LYS A 77 -1.39 13.36 12.62
C LYS A 77 -2.73 13.73 11.96
N ALA A 78 -3.70 12.83 11.93
CA ALA A 78 -5.03 13.12 11.40
C ALA A 78 -5.74 14.22 12.21
N GLU A 79 -5.68 14.12 13.55
CA GLU A 79 -6.21 15.14 14.46
C GLU A 79 -5.54 16.50 14.25
N GLN A 80 -4.20 16.54 14.17
CA GLN A 80 -3.44 17.77 13.93
C GLN A 80 -3.79 18.45 12.60
N GLN A 81 -4.20 17.67 11.59
CA GLN A 81 -4.55 18.14 10.25
C GLN A 81 -6.06 18.30 10.04
N ASP A 82 -6.90 18.10 11.06
CA ASP A 82 -8.38 18.12 11.01
C ASP A 82 -8.96 17.17 9.94
N ILE A 83 -8.33 16.00 9.72
CA ILE A 83 -8.80 14.97 8.78
C ILE A 83 -9.83 14.08 9.50
N LYS A 84 -11.08 14.05 9.01
CA LYS A 84 -12.21 13.38 9.68
C LYS A 84 -12.78 12.19 8.91
N ASN A 85 -12.44 12.06 7.64
CA ASN A 85 -12.92 11.02 6.73
C ASN A 85 -11.96 9.84 6.62
N ILE A 86 -11.26 9.52 7.71
CA ILE A 86 -10.35 8.39 7.81
C ILE A 86 -10.74 7.50 8.98
N GLN A 87 -10.78 6.18 8.73
CA GLN A 87 -10.97 5.15 9.74
C GLN A 87 -9.65 4.40 9.96
N PHE A 88 -9.35 4.08 11.21
CA PHE A 88 -8.14 3.33 11.60
C PHE A 88 -8.54 1.99 12.20
N LEU A 89 -8.04 0.89 11.66
CA LEU A 89 -8.36 -0.46 12.10
C LEU A 89 -7.08 -1.24 12.42
N GLU A 90 -6.94 -1.65 13.68
CA GLU A 90 -5.92 -2.64 14.08
C GLU A 90 -6.43 -4.04 13.75
N GLN A 91 -6.03 -4.56 12.60
CA GLN A 91 -6.56 -5.84 12.11
C GLN A 91 -5.60 -6.53 11.15
N ASP A 92 -5.48 -7.85 11.27
CA ASP A 92 -4.94 -8.70 10.22
C ASP A 92 -6.09 -9.11 9.29
N LEU A 93 -6.08 -8.58 8.07
CA LEU A 93 -7.16 -8.87 7.11
C LEU A 93 -7.07 -10.27 6.50
N LEU A 94 -5.92 -10.94 6.56
CA LEU A 94 -5.83 -12.34 6.15
C LEU A 94 -6.57 -13.27 7.12
N GLU A 95 -6.56 -12.94 8.42
CA GLU A 95 -7.27 -13.70 9.43
C GLU A 95 -8.74 -13.24 9.57
N ASN A 96 -8.97 -11.95 9.46
CA ASN A 96 -10.26 -11.32 9.68
C ASN A 96 -10.57 -10.33 8.56
N PRO A 97 -11.09 -10.79 7.41
CA PRO A 97 -11.39 -9.91 6.28
C PRO A 97 -12.53 -8.94 6.59
N LEU A 98 -12.51 -7.76 5.96
CA LEU A 98 -13.61 -6.81 6.02
C LEU A 98 -14.80 -7.31 5.18
N LYS A 99 -15.98 -6.76 5.46
CA LYS A 99 -17.17 -6.97 4.60
C LYS A 99 -17.34 -5.88 3.55
N GLN A 100 -16.53 -4.83 3.66
CA GLN A 100 -16.57 -3.67 2.77
C GLN A 100 -15.69 -3.90 1.55
N GLU A 101 -16.14 -3.39 0.40
CA GLU A 101 -15.36 -3.27 -0.83
C GLU A 101 -14.98 -1.81 -1.08
N PHE A 102 -13.88 -1.61 -1.80
CA PHE A 102 -13.27 -0.32 -2.04
C PHE A 102 -13.08 -0.07 -3.54
N ASP A 103 -13.06 1.20 -3.93
CA ASP A 103 -12.73 1.61 -5.29
C ASP A 103 -11.24 1.41 -5.58
N PHE A 104 -10.40 1.68 -4.56
CA PHE A 104 -8.95 1.52 -4.63
C PHE A 104 -8.40 0.84 -3.39
N ILE A 105 -7.42 -0.03 -3.59
CA ILE A 105 -6.58 -0.58 -2.52
C ILE A 105 -5.15 -0.13 -2.77
N VAL A 106 -4.57 0.56 -1.80
CA VAL A 106 -3.16 0.95 -1.79
C VAL A 106 -2.39 -0.01 -0.91
N VAL A 107 -1.30 -0.57 -1.43
CA VAL A 107 -0.38 -1.44 -0.71
C VAL A 107 1.03 -0.95 -0.97
N SER A 108 1.65 -0.29 0.02
CA SER A 108 2.95 0.33 -0.18
C SER A 108 3.99 -0.19 0.81
N ARG A 109 4.99 -0.90 0.28
CA ARG A 109 6.13 -1.45 1.03
C ARG A 109 5.71 -2.39 2.17
N VAL A 110 4.70 -3.19 1.91
CA VAL A 110 4.10 -4.15 2.85
C VAL A 110 4.19 -5.57 2.30
N LEU A 111 4.03 -5.72 0.97
CA LEU A 111 3.90 -7.02 0.33
C LEU A 111 5.11 -7.93 0.58
N HIS A 112 6.32 -7.37 0.63
CA HIS A 112 7.56 -8.11 0.94
C HIS A 112 7.60 -8.68 2.37
N HIS A 113 6.67 -8.27 3.25
CA HIS A 113 6.50 -8.85 4.58
C HIS A 113 5.47 -9.97 4.64
N MET A 114 4.71 -10.18 3.57
CA MET A 114 3.65 -11.18 3.53
C MET A 114 4.22 -12.56 3.15
N PRO A 115 3.98 -13.59 3.94
CA PRO A 115 4.53 -14.93 3.66
C PRO A 115 3.82 -15.65 2.51
N ASP A 116 2.60 -15.24 2.19
CA ASP A 116 1.73 -15.86 1.19
C ASP A 116 1.18 -14.78 0.25
N LEU A 117 1.80 -14.66 -0.91
CA LEU A 117 1.42 -13.68 -1.92
C LEU A 117 0.07 -14.04 -2.56
N ASP A 118 -0.21 -15.32 -2.80
CA ASP A 118 -1.47 -15.77 -3.38
C ASP A 118 -2.65 -15.43 -2.50
N ALA A 119 -2.51 -15.64 -1.18
CA ALA A 119 -3.52 -15.25 -0.20
C ALA A 119 -3.73 -13.73 -0.18
N ALA A 120 -2.64 -12.94 -0.28
CA ALA A 120 -2.71 -11.49 -0.32
C ALA A 120 -3.43 -10.98 -1.58
N LEU A 121 -3.06 -11.47 -2.77
CA LEU A 121 -3.68 -11.06 -4.03
C LEU A 121 -5.16 -11.45 -4.09
N SER A 122 -5.51 -12.64 -3.60
CA SER A 122 -6.91 -13.08 -3.46
C SER A 122 -7.70 -12.16 -2.53
N LEU A 123 -7.12 -11.77 -1.39
CA LEU A 123 -7.71 -10.83 -0.44
C LEU A 123 -7.98 -9.48 -1.11
N PHE A 124 -7.01 -8.92 -1.80
CA PHE A 124 -7.17 -7.63 -2.47
C PHE A 124 -8.25 -7.69 -3.56
N HIS A 125 -8.26 -8.76 -4.37
CA HIS A 125 -9.29 -8.95 -5.37
C HIS A 125 -10.70 -9.00 -4.76
N GLN A 126 -10.88 -9.70 -3.62
CA GLN A 126 -12.17 -9.81 -2.93
C GLN A 126 -12.65 -8.46 -2.35
N HIS A 127 -11.73 -7.60 -1.94
CA HIS A 127 -12.07 -6.30 -1.33
C HIS A 127 -12.14 -5.14 -2.33
N LEU A 128 -11.89 -5.38 -3.61
CA LEU A 128 -12.12 -4.40 -4.66
C LEU A 128 -13.54 -4.52 -5.23
N ARG A 129 -14.18 -3.40 -5.46
CA ARG A 129 -15.38 -3.29 -6.29
C ARG A 129 -15.10 -3.72 -7.72
N GLU A 130 -16.14 -3.97 -8.50
CA GLU A 130 -16.02 -4.10 -9.95
C GLU A 130 -15.35 -2.84 -10.52
N ASP A 131 -14.44 -3.02 -11.45
CA ASP A 131 -13.57 -1.96 -12.01
C ASP A 131 -12.63 -1.26 -11.00
N GLY A 132 -12.58 -1.73 -9.75
CA GLY A 132 -11.66 -1.21 -8.75
C GLY A 132 -10.20 -1.51 -9.09
N GLN A 133 -9.27 -0.71 -8.56
CA GLN A 133 -7.84 -0.83 -8.86
C GLN A 133 -7.01 -1.11 -7.62
N LEU A 134 -6.05 -2.01 -7.78
CA LEU A 134 -4.97 -2.27 -6.86
C LEU A 134 -3.76 -1.41 -7.23
N LEU A 135 -3.25 -0.65 -6.28
CA LEU A 135 -2.12 0.26 -6.40
C LEU A 135 -1.00 -0.26 -5.51
N LEU A 136 -0.04 -0.96 -6.11
CA LEU A 136 1.08 -1.60 -5.42
C LEU A 136 2.35 -0.79 -5.55
N ALA A 137 3.08 -0.58 -4.47
CA ALA A 137 4.44 -0.08 -4.48
C ALA A 137 5.31 -0.93 -3.55
N ASP A 138 6.40 -1.46 -4.06
CA ASP A 138 7.37 -2.23 -3.28
C ASP A 138 8.73 -2.22 -3.98
N PHE A 139 9.66 -3.06 -3.53
CA PHE A 139 11.02 -3.10 -4.03
C PHE A 139 11.24 -4.26 -5.00
N THR A 140 11.99 -4.00 -6.07
CA THR A 140 12.39 -5.05 -7.01
C THR A 140 13.42 -5.99 -6.40
N LYS A 141 13.40 -7.25 -6.86
CA LYS A 141 14.45 -8.22 -6.64
C LYS A 141 15.67 -7.86 -7.47
N THR A 142 16.84 -7.87 -6.84
CA THR A 142 18.14 -7.68 -7.49
C THR A 142 19.11 -8.77 -7.04
N GLU A 143 20.32 -8.83 -7.64
CA GLU A 143 21.37 -9.77 -7.18
C GLU A 143 21.71 -9.56 -5.69
N ALA A 144 21.65 -8.31 -5.22
CA ALA A 144 21.93 -7.95 -3.83
C ALA A 144 20.69 -8.05 -2.91
N ASN A 145 19.47 -8.00 -3.48
CA ASN A 145 18.22 -8.03 -2.73
C ASN A 145 17.32 -9.17 -3.21
N HIS A 146 17.30 -10.27 -2.45
CA HIS A 146 16.46 -11.43 -2.74
C HIS A 146 15.04 -11.35 -2.17
N HIS A 147 14.75 -10.33 -1.34
CA HIS A 147 13.43 -10.12 -0.71
C HIS A 147 12.50 -9.24 -1.52
N GLY A 148 12.95 -8.70 -2.64
CA GLY A 148 12.13 -7.92 -3.55
C GLY A 148 11.35 -8.81 -4.54
N PHE A 149 10.66 -8.16 -5.47
CA PHE A 149 9.81 -8.78 -6.48
C PHE A 149 10.46 -8.77 -7.86
N ASP A 150 10.34 -9.88 -8.59
CA ASP A 150 10.49 -9.90 -10.03
C ASP A 150 9.18 -9.35 -10.63
N LEU A 151 9.27 -8.26 -11.41
CA LEU A 151 8.07 -7.59 -11.93
C LEU A 151 7.32 -8.45 -12.93
N ALA A 152 8.02 -9.21 -13.77
CA ALA A 152 7.36 -10.07 -14.75
C ALA A 152 6.58 -11.21 -14.07
N GLU A 153 7.15 -11.78 -13.00
CA GLU A 153 6.46 -12.81 -12.21
C GLU A 153 5.30 -12.22 -11.42
N LEU A 154 5.45 -11.02 -10.83
CA LEU A 154 4.38 -10.34 -10.12
C LEU A 154 3.20 -10.01 -11.05
N GLU A 155 3.48 -9.48 -12.25
CA GLU A 155 2.45 -9.19 -13.25
C GLU A 155 1.70 -10.45 -13.69
N LYS A 156 2.41 -11.57 -13.89
CA LYS A 156 1.81 -12.87 -14.19
C LYS A 156 0.89 -13.34 -13.05
N GLN A 157 1.34 -13.27 -11.80
CA GLN A 157 0.53 -13.64 -10.62
C GLN A 157 -0.70 -12.76 -10.47
N LEU A 158 -0.60 -11.46 -10.73
CA LEU A 158 -1.76 -10.56 -10.75
C LEU A 158 -2.79 -11.02 -11.81
N ILE A 159 -2.36 -11.37 -13.03
CA ILE A 159 -3.24 -11.87 -14.07
C ILE A 159 -3.90 -13.20 -13.66
N GLU A 160 -3.15 -14.10 -13.04
CA GLU A 160 -3.66 -15.39 -12.53
C GLU A 160 -4.72 -15.19 -11.41
N HIS A 161 -4.64 -14.08 -10.67
CA HIS A 161 -5.63 -13.68 -9.66
C HIS A 161 -6.73 -12.75 -10.20
N ALA A 162 -7.03 -12.86 -11.50
CA ALA A 162 -8.11 -12.11 -12.17
C ALA A 162 -7.96 -10.58 -12.10
N PHE A 163 -6.73 -10.09 -12.15
CA PHE A 163 -6.46 -8.69 -12.46
C PHE A 163 -6.17 -8.52 -13.96
N SER A 164 -6.51 -7.38 -14.50
CA SER A 164 -6.25 -6.95 -15.88
C SER A 164 -5.60 -5.58 -15.91
N SER A 165 -5.24 -5.11 -17.11
CA SER A 165 -4.61 -3.79 -17.30
C SER A 165 -3.42 -3.58 -16.36
N VAL A 166 -2.63 -4.63 -16.14
CA VAL A 166 -1.48 -4.58 -15.24
C VAL A 166 -0.37 -3.76 -15.88
N HIS A 167 0.12 -2.76 -15.17
CA HIS A 167 1.19 -1.88 -15.63
C HIS A 167 2.12 -1.51 -14.48
N SER A 168 3.40 -1.76 -14.68
CA SER A 168 4.45 -1.46 -13.71
C SER A 168 5.41 -0.39 -14.22
N GLN A 169 5.90 0.46 -13.32
CA GLN A 169 6.94 1.44 -13.58
C GLN A 169 7.91 1.55 -12.41
N ILE A 170 9.16 1.88 -12.69
CA ILE A 170 10.14 2.21 -11.66
C ILE A 170 10.00 3.70 -11.31
N LEU A 171 9.84 4.00 -10.02
CA LEU A 171 9.74 5.36 -9.51
C LEU A 171 11.10 5.92 -9.07
N TYR A 172 11.94 5.06 -8.51
CA TYR A 172 13.24 5.47 -7.94
C TYR A 172 14.17 4.27 -7.79
N SER A 173 15.47 4.50 -7.90
CA SER A 173 16.50 3.50 -7.64
C SER A 173 17.68 4.11 -6.89
N ALA A 174 18.29 3.37 -5.97
CA ALA A 174 19.47 3.81 -5.23
C ALA A 174 20.23 2.63 -4.60
N GLU A 175 21.53 2.85 -4.32
CA GLU A 175 22.43 1.84 -3.74
C GLU A 175 22.04 1.37 -2.34
N ASP A 176 21.47 2.22 -1.50
CA ASP A 176 21.08 1.89 -0.11
C ASP A 176 19.56 2.01 0.06
N LEU A 177 18.82 1.54 -0.94
CA LEU A 177 17.38 1.76 -0.95
C LEU A 177 16.63 0.78 -0.05
N PHE A 178 16.97 -0.51 -0.11
CA PHE A 178 16.29 -1.55 0.64
C PHE A 178 17.28 -2.47 1.36
N GLN A 179 17.19 -2.53 2.69
CA GLN A 179 18.04 -3.36 3.56
C GLN A 179 19.56 -3.15 3.35
N GLY A 180 19.98 -1.94 3.04
CA GLY A 180 21.39 -1.62 2.80
C GLY A 180 21.94 -2.04 1.43
N ASN A 181 21.05 -2.39 0.50
CA ASN A 181 21.42 -2.84 -0.84
C ASN A 181 20.80 -1.96 -1.93
N TYR A 182 21.38 -2.03 -3.12
CA TYR A 182 20.76 -1.48 -4.33
C TYR A 182 19.38 -2.14 -4.53
N SER A 183 18.39 -1.32 -4.82
CA SER A 183 17.07 -1.77 -5.21
C SER A 183 16.35 -0.68 -5.98
N GLU A 184 15.18 -0.99 -6.50
CA GLU A 184 14.32 -0.07 -7.20
C GLU A 184 12.94 -0.09 -6.55
N LEU A 185 12.37 1.09 -6.28
CA LEU A 185 10.99 1.25 -5.88
C LEU A 185 10.14 1.21 -7.15
N PHE A 186 9.28 0.22 -7.26
CA PHE A 186 8.32 0.13 -8.35
C PHE A 186 6.92 0.58 -7.90
N PHE A 187 6.09 0.91 -8.88
CA PHE A 187 4.67 1.15 -8.74
C PHE A 187 3.92 0.37 -9.80
N THR A 188 2.96 -0.45 -9.38
CA THR A 188 2.12 -1.27 -10.26
C THR A 188 0.66 -0.90 -10.05
N VAL A 189 -0.04 -0.72 -11.15
CA VAL A 189 -1.50 -0.59 -11.19
C VAL A 189 -2.07 -1.86 -11.81
N ALA A 190 -3.11 -2.41 -11.18
CA ALA A 190 -3.83 -3.57 -11.71
C ALA A 190 -5.33 -3.37 -11.46
N GLN A 191 -6.15 -3.60 -12.48
CA GLN A 191 -7.61 -3.46 -12.39
C GLN A 191 -8.25 -4.81 -12.10
N LYS A 192 -9.23 -4.85 -11.19
CA LYS A 192 -10.06 -6.04 -11.00
C LYS A 192 -10.79 -6.36 -12.30
N SER A 193 -10.58 -7.58 -12.82
CA SER A 193 -11.32 -8.04 -14.01
C SER A 193 -12.79 -8.24 -13.67
N LEU A 194 -13.65 -7.85 -14.60
CA LEU A 194 -15.07 -8.23 -14.55
C LEU A 194 -15.20 -9.74 -14.68
N ALA A 195 -16.05 -10.35 -13.85
CA ALA A 195 -16.33 -11.78 -13.89
C ALA A 195 -17.13 -12.17 -15.14
#